data_56ee2b2143e452dc7698deb7f68d1a12
#
_entry.id   56ee2b2143e452dc7698deb7f68d1a12
#
_cell.length_a   1.000
_cell.length_b   1.000
_cell.length_c   1.000
_cell.angle_alpha   90.00
_cell.angle_beta   90.00
_cell.angle_gamma   90.00
#
_symmetry.space_group_name_H-M   'P 1'
#
loop_
_entity.id
_entity.type
_entity.pdbx_description
1 polymer ?
#
loop_
_entity_poly.entity_id
_entity_poly.type
_entity_poly.pdbx_seq_one_letter_code
_entity_poly.pdbx_strand_id
1 'polypeptide(L)'
;CIQDTSEINYEAHVERMKKKTASPGIVGQKQCGTFLHPVLVVDASSHIPIGFSSVKQWNRSPAALSREERNYRYQPIEEKESYRWIESGMAASEQMPRDAVKTIIGDREADIFELFSRIPTDNVHLLIRSVHERNCRLDDPDCSVHLNTLMEQAVLRAEYSFEVLPGSGRKKRVACMELRFERVTLCAPVNGPAKGSPPVSLYCIHVKEKSSSTPVNESPIEWRLLTTHVVETVEQAIECIGWYRCRWLIEELFRVLKRKGFMIEDAQLETVSALQKLILISLQAALQVMVLKLSFDKEDEKLSSEIYFTSKEIALLHIVGKKSEGNT
;
A
#
# COMPACT_ATOMS: atom_id res chain seq x y z
N CYS A 1 6.49 5.86 0.82
CA CYS A 1 5.98 5.44 -0.50
C CYS A 1 5.05 4.26 -0.32
N ILE A 2 3.75 4.50 -0.38
CA ILE A 2 2.72 3.48 -0.15
C ILE A 2 2.22 2.99 -1.49
N GLN A 3 2.26 1.69 -1.74
CA GLN A 3 1.76 1.05 -2.96
C GLN A 3 0.50 0.25 -2.67
N ASP A 4 -0.45 0.27 -3.59
CA ASP A 4 -1.59 -0.65 -3.59
C ASP A 4 -2.25 -0.66 -4.98
N THR A 5 -3.07 -1.68 -5.27
CA THR A 5 -3.77 -1.82 -6.54
C THR A 5 -5.28 -1.75 -6.34
N SER A 6 -5.95 -0.98 -7.18
CA SER A 6 -7.41 -0.97 -7.25
C SER A 6 -7.89 -1.25 -8.67
N GLU A 7 -9.01 -1.95 -8.78
CA GLU A 7 -9.73 -2.13 -10.04
C GLU A 7 -10.70 -0.96 -10.22
N ILE A 8 -10.71 -0.34 -11.39
CA ILE A 8 -11.72 0.63 -11.80
C ILE A 8 -12.63 -0.05 -12.79
N ASN A 9 -13.88 -0.23 -12.41
CA ASN A 9 -14.85 -1.04 -13.15
C ASN A 9 -15.76 -0.15 -14.00
N TYR A 10 -15.84 -0.48 -15.31
CA TYR A 10 -16.68 0.22 -16.28
C TYR A 10 -17.72 -0.69 -16.92
N GLU A 11 -18.07 -1.82 -16.31
CA GLU A 11 -19.01 -2.80 -16.87
C GLU A 11 -20.35 -2.18 -17.25
N ALA A 12 -20.86 -1.24 -16.45
CA ALA A 12 -22.09 -0.51 -16.73
C ALA A 12 -22.06 0.31 -18.05
N HIS A 13 -20.84 0.57 -18.57
CA HIS A 13 -20.66 1.42 -19.76
C HIS A 13 -20.04 0.66 -20.95
N VAL A 14 -19.88 -0.66 -20.84
CA VAL A 14 -19.16 -1.51 -21.82
C VAL A 14 -19.75 -1.39 -23.23
N GLU A 15 -21.05 -1.36 -23.39
CA GLU A 15 -21.71 -1.24 -24.71
C GLU A 15 -21.45 0.11 -25.38
N ARG A 16 -21.30 1.17 -24.61
CA ARG A 16 -20.93 2.50 -25.12
C ARG A 16 -19.47 2.52 -25.58
N MET A 17 -18.58 1.91 -24.79
CA MET A 17 -17.15 1.82 -25.08
C MET A 17 -16.86 0.95 -26.31
N LYS A 18 -17.54 -0.18 -26.48
CA LYS A 18 -17.39 -1.09 -27.63
C LYS A 18 -17.60 -0.41 -28.99
N LYS A 19 -18.43 0.63 -29.04
CA LYS A 19 -18.67 1.39 -30.28
C LYS A 19 -17.45 2.16 -30.77
N LYS A 20 -16.54 2.55 -29.87
CA LYS A 20 -15.38 3.40 -30.19
C LYS A 20 -14.02 2.77 -29.85
N THR A 21 -14.00 1.70 -29.07
CA THR A 21 -12.78 1.01 -28.65
C THR A 21 -12.87 -0.46 -29.06
N ALA A 22 -11.97 -0.91 -29.92
CA ALA A 22 -12.01 -2.27 -30.49
C ALA A 22 -11.88 -3.39 -29.42
N SER A 23 -11.20 -3.13 -28.32
CA SER A 23 -11.03 -4.09 -27.22
C SER A 23 -10.91 -3.34 -25.88
N PRO A 24 -12.03 -3.09 -25.19
CA PRO A 24 -11.96 -2.66 -23.81
C PRO A 24 -11.30 -3.78 -22.99
N GLY A 25 -10.27 -3.45 -22.23
CA GLY A 25 -9.56 -4.41 -21.41
C GLY A 25 -10.43 -4.95 -20.28
N ILE A 26 -9.97 -6.01 -19.63
CA ILE A 26 -10.67 -6.64 -18.52
C ILE A 26 -9.93 -6.51 -17.20
N VAL A 27 -10.69 -6.50 -16.11
CA VAL A 27 -10.22 -6.59 -14.73
C VAL A 27 -10.97 -7.72 -14.01
N GLY A 28 -10.49 -8.14 -12.84
CA GLY A 28 -11.14 -9.10 -11.97
C GLY A 28 -11.65 -10.35 -12.71
N GLN A 29 -12.93 -10.65 -12.53
CA GLN A 29 -13.62 -11.79 -13.14
C GLN A 29 -14.20 -11.46 -14.53
N LYS A 30 -13.37 -10.95 -15.45
CA LYS A 30 -13.73 -10.60 -16.84
C LYS A 30 -14.64 -9.37 -16.97
N GLN A 31 -14.66 -8.48 -16.00
CA GLN A 31 -15.36 -7.21 -16.08
C GLN A 31 -14.57 -6.20 -16.91
N CYS A 32 -15.27 -5.33 -17.65
CA CYS A 32 -14.61 -4.25 -18.37
C CYS A 32 -14.03 -3.21 -17.40
N GLY A 33 -12.74 -2.89 -17.53
CA GLY A 33 -12.12 -1.96 -16.61
C GLY A 33 -10.64 -1.75 -16.80
N THR A 34 -10.03 -1.07 -15.86
CA THR A 34 -8.58 -0.88 -15.77
C THR A 34 -8.08 -1.08 -14.35
N PHE A 35 -6.89 -1.64 -14.20
CA PHE A 35 -6.17 -1.63 -12.94
C PHE A 35 -5.46 -0.29 -12.76
N LEU A 36 -5.43 0.18 -11.53
CA LEU A 36 -4.75 1.39 -11.10
C LEU A 36 -3.81 1.06 -9.95
N HIS A 37 -2.53 1.35 -10.11
CA HIS A 37 -1.50 1.12 -9.09
C HIS A 37 -0.65 2.38 -8.90
N PRO A 38 -1.09 3.30 -8.03
CA PRO A 38 -0.31 4.47 -7.65
C PRO A 38 0.71 4.12 -6.56
N VAL A 39 1.80 4.88 -6.51
CA VAL A 39 2.70 4.97 -5.36
C VAL A 39 2.47 6.32 -4.69
N LEU A 40 1.74 6.32 -3.59
CA LEU A 40 1.44 7.50 -2.81
C LEU A 40 2.64 7.84 -1.92
N VAL A 41 3.19 9.02 -2.09
CA VAL A 41 4.27 9.54 -1.25
C VAL A 41 3.67 10.26 -0.05
N VAL A 42 4.10 9.84 1.14
CA VAL A 42 3.64 10.39 2.42
C VAL A 42 4.87 10.85 3.21
N ASP A 43 4.81 12.01 3.79
CA ASP A 43 5.84 12.50 4.70
C ASP A 43 5.86 11.65 5.98
N ALA A 44 7.04 11.17 6.37
CA ALA A 44 7.19 10.20 7.46
C ALA A 44 6.90 10.81 8.85
N SER A 45 7.08 12.11 9.01
CA SER A 45 6.88 12.80 10.28
C SER A 45 5.44 13.31 10.46
N SER A 46 4.91 13.97 9.45
CA SER A 46 3.55 14.51 9.50
C SER A 46 2.47 13.49 9.13
N HIS A 47 2.81 12.39 8.48
CA HIS A 47 1.90 11.41 7.90
C HIS A 47 0.91 12.00 6.89
N ILE A 48 1.26 13.10 6.24
CA ILE A 48 0.44 13.75 5.22
C ILE A 48 0.94 13.35 3.83
N PRO A 49 0.03 12.97 2.91
CA PRO A 49 0.39 12.71 1.53
C PRO A 49 0.91 13.97 0.84
N ILE A 50 2.00 13.85 0.07
CA ILE A 50 2.63 14.97 -0.64
C ILE A 50 2.58 14.82 -2.16
N GLY A 51 2.30 13.62 -2.68
CA GLY A 51 2.26 13.41 -4.12
C GLY A 51 2.23 11.95 -4.52
N PHE A 52 2.48 11.71 -5.80
CA PHE A 52 2.68 10.39 -6.37
C PHE A 52 4.07 10.32 -7.01
N SER A 53 4.84 9.28 -6.70
CA SER A 53 6.11 9.02 -7.37
C SER A 53 5.94 8.20 -8.65
N SER A 54 4.90 7.37 -8.73
CA SER A 54 4.51 6.70 -9.97
C SER A 54 3.02 6.35 -9.98
N VAL A 55 2.46 6.21 -11.18
CA VAL A 55 1.08 5.75 -11.38
C VAL A 55 1.07 4.81 -12.58
N LYS A 56 0.77 3.54 -12.33
CA LYS A 56 0.62 2.54 -13.39
C LYS A 56 -0.84 2.23 -13.64
N GLN A 57 -1.24 2.20 -14.92
CA GLN A 57 -2.56 1.77 -15.36
C GLN A 57 -2.40 0.67 -16.41
N TRP A 58 -3.16 -0.40 -16.28
CA TRP A 58 -3.18 -1.48 -17.26
C TRP A 58 -4.51 -2.23 -17.22
N ASN A 59 -4.72 -3.06 -18.20
CA ASN A 59 -5.81 -4.03 -18.25
C ASN A 59 -5.32 -5.35 -18.87
N ARG A 60 -6.07 -6.41 -18.62
CA ARG A 60 -5.79 -7.72 -19.21
C ARG A 60 -6.46 -7.83 -20.58
N SER A 61 -5.82 -8.54 -21.51
CA SER A 61 -6.47 -8.93 -22.74
C SER A 61 -7.60 -9.93 -22.44
N PRO A 62 -8.76 -9.82 -23.11
CA PRO A 62 -9.81 -10.84 -23.04
C PRO A 62 -9.34 -12.24 -23.45
N ALA A 63 -8.29 -12.33 -24.31
CA ALA A 63 -7.68 -13.57 -24.75
C ALA A 63 -6.51 -14.04 -23.84
N ALA A 64 -6.29 -13.41 -22.68
CA ALA A 64 -5.24 -13.80 -21.76
C ALA A 64 -5.48 -15.22 -21.23
N LEU A 65 -4.47 -16.07 -21.29
CA LEU A 65 -4.49 -17.43 -20.74
C LEU A 65 -4.67 -17.40 -19.22
N SER A 66 -5.28 -18.43 -18.65
CA SER A 66 -5.40 -18.63 -17.21
C SER A 66 -4.03 -18.79 -16.54
N ARG A 67 -3.97 -18.74 -15.21
CA ARG A 67 -2.72 -18.95 -14.46
C ARG A 67 -2.17 -20.37 -14.66
N GLU A 68 -3.06 -21.36 -14.72
CA GLU A 68 -2.72 -22.76 -14.97
C GLU A 68 -2.12 -22.94 -16.35
N GLU A 69 -2.78 -22.43 -17.38
CA GLU A 69 -2.32 -22.52 -18.78
C GLU A 69 -0.96 -21.85 -19.00
N ARG A 70 -0.65 -20.80 -18.26
CA ARG A 70 0.65 -20.09 -18.36
C ARG A 70 1.78 -20.70 -17.56
N ASN A 71 1.54 -21.75 -16.76
CA ASN A 71 2.51 -22.28 -15.80
C ASN A 71 3.10 -21.18 -14.88
N TYR A 72 2.23 -20.31 -14.37
CA TYR A 72 2.54 -19.03 -13.69
C TYR A 72 3.60 -19.16 -12.59
N ARG A 73 3.67 -20.31 -11.91
CA ARG A 73 4.62 -20.55 -10.82
C ARG A 73 6.07 -20.44 -11.26
N TYR A 74 6.38 -20.87 -12.50
CA TYR A 74 7.75 -20.94 -13.03
C TYR A 74 8.10 -19.79 -13.96
N GLN A 75 7.16 -18.90 -14.26
CA GLN A 75 7.46 -17.70 -15.05
C GLN A 75 8.45 -16.79 -14.31
N PRO A 76 9.37 -16.11 -15.02
CA PRO A 76 10.14 -15.01 -14.48
C PRO A 76 9.23 -13.96 -13.84
N ILE A 77 9.72 -13.27 -12.81
CA ILE A 77 8.90 -12.29 -12.10
C ILE A 77 8.48 -11.14 -13.01
N GLU A 78 9.30 -10.80 -14.00
CA GLU A 78 9.06 -9.75 -15.00
C GLU A 78 7.84 -10.02 -15.89
N GLU A 79 7.48 -11.29 -16.06
CA GLU A 79 6.31 -11.72 -16.84
C GLU A 79 5.03 -11.82 -16.00
N LYS A 80 5.15 -11.66 -14.67
CA LYS A 80 4.02 -11.74 -13.74
C LYS A 80 3.39 -10.37 -13.50
N GLU A 81 2.08 -10.34 -13.30
CA GLU A 81 1.42 -9.10 -12.87
C GLU A 81 1.96 -8.55 -11.54
N SER A 82 2.47 -9.44 -10.68
CA SER A 82 3.10 -9.05 -9.41
C SER A 82 4.40 -8.25 -9.60
N TYR A 83 5.01 -8.26 -10.80
CA TYR A 83 6.17 -7.42 -11.11
C TYR A 83 5.90 -5.92 -10.93
N ARG A 84 4.63 -5.49 -11.02
CA ARG A 84 4.24 -4.11 -10.75
C ARG A 84 4.76 -3.56 -9.42
N TRP A 85 4.83 -4.40 -8.39
CA TRP A 85 5.33 -4.01 -7.06
C TRP A 85 6.82 -3.64 -7.09
N ILE A 86 7.60 -4.41 -7.84
CA ILE A 86 9.04 -4.16 -8.03
C ILE A 86 9.24 -2.94 -8.93
N GLU A 87 8.60 -2.92 -10.10
CA GLU A 87 8.70 -1.83 -11.06
C GLU A 87 8.33 -0.48 -10.47
N SER A 88 7.22 -0.41 -9.74
CA SER A 88 6.77 0.82 -9.09
C SER A 88 7.66 1.22 -7.91
N GLY A 89 8.23 0.25 -7.18
CA GLY A 89 9.22 0.50 -6.13
C GLY A 89 10.53 1.08 -6.69
N MET A 90 11.02 0.55 -7.80
CA MET A 90 12.19 1.08 -8.51
C MET A 90 11.93 2.50 -9.01
N ALA A 91 10.80 2.71 -9.69
CA ALA A 91 10.40 4.04 -10.18
C ALA A 91 10.28 5.05 -9.04
N ALA A 92 9.73 4.66 -7.88
CA ALA A 92 9.65 5.52 -6.71
C ALA A 92 11.06 5.91 -6.20
N SER A 93 11.98 4.96 -6.18
CA SER A 93 13.37 5.23 -5.80
C SER A 93 14.06 6.23 -6.72
N GLU A 94 13.83 6.13 -8.03
CA GLU A 94 14.45 6.99 -9.05
C GLU A 94 13.86 8.41 -9.10
N GLN A 95 12.56 8.55 -8.86
CA GLN A 95 11.85 9.83 -8.94
C GLN A 95 12.04 10.73 -7.71
N MET A 96 12.46 10.17 -6.60
CA MET A 96 12.68 10.93 -5.36
C MET A 96 14.13 11.35 -5.19
N PRO A 97 14.43 12.43 -4.41
CA PRO A 97 15.78 12.86 -4.13
C PRO A 97 16.67 11.72 -3.66
N ARG A 98 17.92 11.68 -4.14
CA ARG A 98 18.85 10.55 -3.85
C ARG A 98 19.24 10.46 -2.39
N ASP A 99 19.32 11.58 -1.72
CA ASP A 99 19.68 11.74 -0.30
C ASP A 99 18.52 11.47 0.66
N ALA A 100 17.28 11.48 0.17
CA ALA A 100 16.13 11.16 0.99
C ALA A 100 16.07 9.66 1.31
N VAL A 101 15.81 9.32 2.57
CA VAL A 101 15.46 7.96 2.98
C VAL A 101 14.03 7.66 2.54
N LYS A 102 13.85 6.55 1.85
CA LYS A 102 12.56 6.12 1.28
C LYS A 102 12.16 4.77 1.85
N THR A 103 10.96 4.66 2.35
CA THR A 103 10.38 3.39 2.78
C THR A 103 9.26 3.01 1.83
N ILE A 104 9.42 1.90 1.11
CA ILE A 104 8.39 1.33 0.26
C ILE A 104 7.48 0.45 1.12
N ILE A 105 6.22 0.82 1.22
CA ILE A 105 5.22 0.13 2.04
C ILE A 105 4.24 -0.61 1.14
N GLY A 106 4.03 -1.89 1.42
CA GLY A 106 3.08 -2.73 0.70
C GLY A 106 2.30 -3.66 1.62
N ASP A 107 1.16 -4.10 1.12
CA ASP A 107 0.35 -5.09 1.80
C ASP A 107 0.82 -6.54 1.52
N ARG A 108 -0.04 -7.53 1.78
CA ARG A 108 0.23 -8.96 1.57
C ARG A 108 0.53 -9.32 0.12
N GLU A 109 0.03 -8.58 -0.86
CA GLU A 109 0.31 -8.84 -2.27
C GLU A 109 1.75 -8.48 -2.66
N ALA A 110 2.37 -7.58 -1.90
CA ALA A 110 3.78 -7.20 -2.05
C ALA A 110 4.76 -8.16 -1.37
N ASP A 111 4.29 -9.22 -0.68
CA ASP A 111 5.16 -10.21 -0.04
C ASP A 111 5.84 -11.14 -1.07
N ILE A 112 6.75 -10.57 -1.85
CA ILE A 112 7.46 -11.18 -2.97
C ILE A 112 8.94 -11.24 -2.65
N PHE A 113 9.57 -12.43 -2.76
CA PHE A 113 10.98 -12.59 -2.43
C PHE A 113 11.89 -11.69 -3.27
N GLU A 114 11.61 -11.56 -4.57
CA GLU A 114 12.38 -10.71 -5.48
C GLU A 114 12.28 -9.22 -5.14
N LEU A 115 11.19 -8.77 -4.49
CA LEU A 115 11.08 -7.41 -3.99
C LEU A 115 12.16 -7.15 -2.91
N PHE A 116 12.29 -8.07 -1.93
CA PHE A 116 13.26 -7.94 -0.85
C PHE A 116 14.72 -8.04 -1.34
N SER A 117 14.96 -8.79 -2.41
CA SER A 117 16.31 -8.99 -2.94
C SER A 117 16.79 -7.92 -3.92
N ARG A 118 15.88 -7.12 -4.51
CA ARG A 118 16.22 -6.20 -5.61
C ARG A 118 16.07 -4.72 -5.28
N ILE A 119 15.14 -4.36 -4.39
CA ILE A 119 14.79 -2.96 -4.14
C ILE A 119 15.68 -2.29 -3.07
N PRO A 120 16.05 -2.96 -1.96
CA PRO A 120 16.77 -2.29 -0.90
C PRO A 120 18.14 -1.77 -1.33
N THR A 121 18.42 -0.54 -0.94
CA THR A 121 19.73 0.13 -1.01
C THR A 121 19.96 0.87 0.30
N ASP A 122 21.08 1.58 0.44
CA ASP A 122 21.36 2.35 1.66
C ASP A 122 20.27 3.35 2.04
N ASN A 123 19.56 3.92 1.05
CA ASN A 123 18.52 4.92 1.25
C ASN A 123 17.12 4.44 0.84
N VAL A 124 16.96 3.16 0.47
CA VAL A 124 15.67 2.59 0.06
C VAL A 124 15.36 1.37 0.89
N HIS A 125 14.37 1.48 1.74
CA HIS A 125 13.93 0.44 2.63
C HIS A 125 12.56 -0.11 2.25
N LEU A 126 12.28 -1.32 2.74
CA LEU A 126 10.99 -1.99 2.59
C LEU A 126 10.29 -2.11 3.94
N LEU A 127 8.97 -2.04 3.91
CA LEU A 127 8.09 -2.36 5.03
C LEU A 127 6.84 -3.06 4.48
N ILE A 128 6.87 -4.39 4.47
CA ILE A 128 5.89 -5.23 3.78
C ILE A 128 5.19 -6.14 4.77
N ARG A 129 3.87 -6.24 4.67
CA ARG A 129 3.12 -7.20 5.48
C ARG A 129 3.30 -8.60 4.93
N SER A 130 3.85 -9.50 5.73
CA SER A 130 4.05 -10.89 5.37
C SER A 130 2.73 -11.67 5.38
N VAL A 131 2.59 -12.57 4.40
CA VAL A 131 1.49 -13.54 4.29
C VAL A 131 2.00 -14.95 4.09
N HIS A 132 3.18 -15.07 3.48
CA HIS A 132 3.75 -16.38 3.19
C HIS A 132 4.49 -16.97 4.39
N GLU A 133 4.28 -18.26 4.63
CA GLU A 133 5.12 -19.04 5.51
C GLU A 133 6.48 -19.23 4.84
N ARG A 134 7.48 -18.51 5.34
CA ARG A 134 8.82 -18.50 4.77
C ARG A 134 9.79 -19.27 5.64
N ASN A 135 10.69 -20.02 5.00
CA ASN A 135 11.86 -20.53 5.68
C ASN A 135 12.83 -19.38 5.93
N CYS A 136 13.26 -19.24 7.15
CA CYS A 136 14.26 -18.27 7.57
C CYS A 136 15.33 -18.93 8.43
N ARG A 137 16.46 -18.25 8.55
CA ARG A 137 17.57 -18.64 9.43
C ARG A 137 17.74 -17.55 10.46
N LEU A 138 18.19 -17.95 11.63
CA LEU A 138 18.82 -17.06 12.59
C LEU A 138 20.33 -17.02 12.30
N ASP A 139 21.16 -17.01 13.33
CA ASP A 139 22.61 -16.94 13.19
C ASP A 139 23.25 -18.25 12.68
N ASP A 140 22.54 -19.39 12.81
CA ASP A 140 23.02 -20.68 12.31
C ASP A 140 22.56 -20.91 10.85
N PRO A 141 23.51 -20.98 9.89
CA PRO A 141 23.20 -21.18 8.47
C PRO A 141 22.57 -22.54 8.17
N ASP A 142 22.77 -23.55 9.00
CA ASP A 142 22.27 -24.91 8.79
C ASP A 142 20.89 -25.14 9.42
N CYS A 143 20.46 -24.24 10.31
CA CYS A 143 19.15 -24.31 10.96
C CYS A 143 18.13 -23.44 10.24
N SER A 144 17.16 -24.07 9.58
CA SER A 144 16.03 -23.38 8.93
C SER A 144 14.75 -23.56 9.76
N VAL A 145 14.10 -22.46 10.08
CA VAL A 145 12.86 -22.42 10.86
C VAL A 145 11.78 -21.65 10.07
N HIS A 146 10.53 -22.02 10.26
CA HIS A 146 9.43 -21.25 9.70
C HIS A 146 9.27 -19.90 10.42
N LEU A 147 9.10 -18.82 9.64
CA LEU A 147 9.00 -17.45 10.15
C LEU A 147 7.92 -17.31 11.24
N ASN A 148 6.75 -17.93 11.04
CA ASN A 148 5.66 -17.85 12.00
C ASN A 148 6.05 -18.50 13.33
N THR A 149 6.62 -19.71 13.29
CA THR A 149 7.08 -20.43 14.49
C THR A 149 8.14 -19.64 15.23
N LEU A 150 9.09 -19.06 14.49
CA LEU A 150 10.15 -18.22 15.07
C LEU A 150 9.55 -17.03 15.79
N MET A 151 8.63 -16.30 15.15
CA MET A 151 8.06 -15.09 15.73
C MET A 151 7.09 -15.35 16.89
N GLU A 152 6.44 -16.51 16.94
CA GLU A 152 5.63 -16.93 18.08
C GLU A 152 6.48 -17.24 19.31
N GLN A 153 7.70 -17.77 19.10
CA GLN A 153 8.67 -18.09 20.15
C GLN A 153 9.58 -16.92 20.52
N ALA A 154 9.59 -15.86 19.71
CA ALA A 154 10.42 -14.67 19.94
C ALA A 154 10.07 -13.98 21.26
N VAL A 155 11.06 -13.34 21.87
CA VAL A 155 10.91 -12.64 23.15
C VAL A 155 9.88 -11.53 23.02
N LEU A 156 8.94 -11.47 23.97
CA LEU A 156 8.04 -10.33 24.11
C LEU A 156 8.85 -9.10 24.51
N ARG A 157 8.87 -8.09 23.64
CA ARG A 157 9.66 -6.86 23.84
C ARG A 157 8.86 -5.76 24.54
N ALA A 158 7.57 -5.63 24.19
CA ALA A 158 6.69 -4.64 24.78
C ALA A 158 5.22 -5.04 24.67
N GLU A 159 4.39 -4.37 25.46
CA GLU A 159 2.95 -4.33 25.32
C GLU A 159 2.52 -2.87 25.18
N TYR A 160 1.58 -2.62 24.30
CA TYR A 160 1.03 -1.28 24.11
C TYR A 160 -0.45 -1.35 23.71
N SER A 161 -1.14 -0.24 23.89
CA SER A 161 -2.55 -0.16 23.50
C SER A 161 -2.75 0.91 22.43
N PHE A 162 -3.67 0.66 21.52
CA PHE A 162 -4.11 1.69 20.58
C PHE A 162 -5.61 1.63 20.35
N GLU A 163 -6.15 2.77 19.93
CA GLU A 163 -7.56 2.89 19.60
C GLU A 163 -7.85 2.33 18.20
N VAL A 164 -8.76 1.36 18.15
CA VAL A 164 -9.31 0.82 16.89
C VAL A 164 -10.53 1.67 16.51
N LEU A 165 -10.43 2.35 15.38
CA LEU A 165 -11.52 3.18 14.87
C LEU A 165 -12.71 2.31 14.40
N PRO A 166 -13.94 2.85 14.45
CA PRO A 166 -15.12 2.15 13.96
C PRO A 166 -15.01 1.90 12.47
N GLY A 167 -15.47 0.74 12.02
CA GLY A 167 -15.48 0.33 10.61
C GLY A 167 -16.69 -0.54 10.30
N SER A 168 -16.76 -1.09 9.10
CA SER A 168 -17.85 -2.00 8.73
C SER A 168 -17.89 -3.20 9.67
N GLY A 169 -18.93 -3.27 10.52
CA GLY A 169 -19.11 -4.33 11.52
C GLY A 169 -18.22 -4.23 12.76
N ARG A 170 -17.40 -3.18 12.91
CA ARG A 170 -16.48 -2.98 14.03
C ARG A 170 -16.87 -1.76 14.85
N LYS A 171 -16.94 -1.91 16.18
CA LYS A 171 -17.11 -0.78 17.12
C LYS A 171 -15.76 -0.19 17.50
N LYS A 172 -15.76 1.10 17.86
CA LYS A 172 -14.60 1.76 18.47
C LYS A 172 -14.22 1.02 19.76
N ARG A 173 -12.94 0.67 19.91
CA ARG A 173 -12.39 -0.02 21.09
C ARG A 173 -10.90 0.21 21.25
N VAL A 174 -10.37 -0.15 22.40
CA VAL A 174 -8.93 -0.18 22.65
C VAL A 174 -8.45 -1.62 22.49
N ALA A 175 -7.44 -1.83 21.66
CA ALA A 175 -6.75 -3.10 21.48
C ALA A 175 -5.44 -3.10 22.27
N CYS A 176 -5.20 -4.16 23.05
CA CYS A 176 -3.94 -4.40 23.75
C CYS A 176 -3.06 -5.32 22.90
N MET A 177 -1.88 -4.84 22.52
CA MET A 177 -1.00 -5.50 21.58
C MET A 177 0.26 -6.02 22.25
N GLU A 178 0.69 -7.20 21.85
CA GLU A 178 2.01 -7.75 22.13
C GLU A 178 2.94 -7.44 20.96
N LEU A 179 4.15 -6.97 21.26
CA LEU A 179 5.17 -6.62 20.27
C LEU A 179 6.39 -7.53 20.42
N ARG A 180 6.77 -8.17 19.34
CA ARG A 180 8.00 -8.95 19.19
C ARG A 180 8.73 -8.48 17.94
N PHE A 181 10.03 -8.52 17.94
CA PHE A 181 10.83 -8.30 16.74
C PHE A 181 12.15 -9.07 16.81
N GLU A 182 12.59 -9.56 15.65
CA GLU A 182 13.84 -10.32 15.51
C GLU A 182 14.50 -10.02 14.17
N ARG A 183 15.83 -10.08 14.15
CA ARG A 183 16.58 -10.11 12.89
C ARG A 183 16.47 -11.50 12.30
N VAL A 184 16.11 -11.60 11.03
CA VAL A 184 15.92 -12.87 10.34
C VAL A 184 16.57 -12.83 8.96
N THR A 185 17.03 -13.98 8.49
CA THR A 185 17.53 -14.15 7.13
C THR A 185 16.55 -15.01 6.33
N LEU A 186 15.82 -14.39 5.41
CA LEU A 186 14.88 -15.09 4.54
C LEU A 186 15.62 -15.99 3.56
N CYS A 187 15.26 -17.28 3.53
CA CYS A 187 15.77 -18.20 2.52
C CYS A 187 15.04 -17.99 1.19
N ALA A 188 15.77 -18.21 0.09
CA ALA A 188 15.17 -18.23 -1.24
C ALA A 188 14.06 -19.31 -1.33
N PRO A 189 13.05 -19.10 -2.18
CA PRO A 189 12.04 -20.12 -2.43
C PRO A 189 12.66 -21.44 -2.92
N VAL A 190 12.13 -22.55 -2.43
CA VAL A 190 12.61 -23.90 -2.80
C VAL A 190 12.34 -24.19 -4.30
N ASN A 191 11.32 -23.56 -4.87
CA ASN A 191 10.89 -23.73 -6.26
C ASN A 191 10.66 -22.38 -6.93
N GLY A 192 10.72 -22.38 -8.27
CA GLY A 192 10.47 -21.20 -9.08
C GLY A 192 11.73 -20.43 -9.46
N PRO A 193 11.56 -19.27 -10.13
CA PRO A 193 12.68 -18.52 -10.71
C PRO A 193 13.69 -17.99 -9.69
N ALA A 194 13.24 -17.70 -8.47
CA ALA A 194 14.11 -17.21 -7.40
C ALA A 194 14.84 -18.33 -6.64
N LYS A 195 14.68 -19.61 -7.06
CA LYS A 195 15.42 -20.72 -6.46
C LYS A 195 16.93 -20.51 -6.57
N GLY A 196 17.64 -20.67 -5.45
CA GLY A 196 19.10 -20.52 -5.39
C GLY A 196 19.57 -19.07 -5.34
N SER A 197 18.67 -18.08 -5.27
CA SER A 197 19.05 -16.70 -5.00
C SER A 197 19.69 -16.56 -3.61
N PRO A 198 20.59 -15.57 -3.43
CA PRO A 198 21.15 -15.28 -2.10
C PRO A 198 20.03 -15.02 -1.08
N PRO A 199 20.23 -15.46 0.18
CA PRO A 199 19.29 -15.14 1.25
C PRO A 199 19.30 -13.64 1.55
N VAL A 200 18.21 -13.13 2.11
CA VAL A 200 18.05 -11.69 2.40
C VAL A 200 17.91 -11.49 3.91
N SER A 201 18.85 -10.75 4.51
CA SER A 201 18.78 -10.37 5.92
C SER A 201 17.91 -9.13 6.10
N LEU A 202 16.98 -9.19 7.06
CA LEU A 202 16.03 -8.11 7.38
C LEU A 202 15.49 -8.31 8.82
N TYR A 203 14.56 -7.48 9.23
CA TYR A 203 13.87 -7.61 10.52
C TYR A 203 12.41 -8.00 10.31
N CYS A 204 11.91 -8.85 11.20
CA CYS A 204 10.48 -9.16 11.30
C CYS A 204 9.91 -8.52 12.58
N ILE A 205 8.87 -7.72 12.44
CA ILE A 205 8.11 -7.14 13.54
C ILE A 205 6.78 -7.89 13.61
N HIS A 206 6.49 -8.54 14.73
CA HIS A 206 5.24 -9.25 14.97
C HIS A 206 4.42 -8.53 16.03
N VAL A 207 3.25 -8.08 15.61
CA VAL A 207 2.27 -7.41 16.47
C VAL A 207 1.02 -8.25 16.52
N LYS A 208 0.62 -8.67 17.73
CA LYS A 208 -0.56 -9.52 17.94
C LYS A 208 -1.43 -8.98 19.07
N GLU A 209 -2.71 -8.89 18.80
CA GLU A 209 -3.69 -8.49 19.81
C GLU A 209 -3.88 -9.59 20.86
N LYS A 210 -3.90 -9.20 22.13
CA LYS A 210 -4.20 -10.09 23.24
C LYS A 210 -5.65 -10.58 23.17
N SER A 211 -5.86 -11.85 23.42
CA SER A 211 -7.20 -12.47 23.48
C SER A 211 -8.12 -11.76 24.47
N SER A 212 -7.56 -11.18 25.55
CA SER A 212 -8.31 -10.41 26.57
C SER A 212 -8.93 -9.12 26.04
N SER A 213 -8.41 -8.54 24.96
CA SER A 213 -8.95 -7.32 24.31
C SER A 213 -9.69 -7.59 23.03
N THR A 214 -9.64 -8.81 22.51
CA THR A 214 -10.31 -9.20 21.27
C THR A 214 -11.77 -9.55 21.54
N PRO A 215 -12.75 -8.91 20.88
CA PRO A 215 -14.15 -9.28 21.00
C PRO A 215 -14.41 -10.72 20.53
N VAL A 216 -15.36 -11.40 21.15
CA VAL A 216 -15.69 -12.83 20.88
C VAL A 216 -15.98 -13.14 19.40
N ASN A 217 -16.52 -12.18 18.66
CA ASN A 217 -16.93 -12.34 17.25
C ASN A 217 -15.94 -11.66 16.27
N GLU A 218 -14.77 -11.23 16.71
CA GLU A 218 -13.76 -10.62 15.87
C GLU A 218 -12.48 -11.47 15.88
N SER A 219 -11.79 -11.49 14.75
CA SER A 219 -10.42 -12.01 14.71
C SER A 219 -9.45 -11.01 15.33
N PRO A 220 -8.45 -11.47 16.10
CA PRO A 220 -7.45 -10.58 16.66
C PRO A 220 -6.69 -9.84 15.56
N ILE A 221 -6.30 -8.61 15.86
CA ILE A 221 -5.41 -7.86 14.97
C ILE A 221 -4.03 -8.51 15.04
N GLU A 222 -3.53 -8.91 13.88
CA GLU A 222 -2.20 -9.53 13.77
C GLU A 222 -1.49 -9.06 12.51
N TRP A 223 -0.29 -8.53 12.71
CA TRP A 223 0.60 -8.12 11.63
C TRP A 223 1.98 -8.73 11.82
N ARG A 224 2.51 -9.30 10.76
CA ARG A 224 3.93 -9.62 10.61
C ARG A 224 4.47 -8.72 9.53
N LEU A 225 5.36 -7.80 9.90
CA LEU A 225 5.94 -6.82 9.01
C LEU A 225 7.40 -7.20 8.79
N LEU A 226 7.78 -7.36 7.52
CA LEU A 226 9.16 -7.57 7.11
C LEU A 226 9.73 -6.22 6.69
N THR A 227 10.87 -5.82 7.28
CA THR A 227 11.48 -4.53 7.00
C THR A 227 13.00 -4.64 6.88
N THR A 228 13.57 -3.82 5.99
CA THR A 228 15.02 -3.65 5.86
C THR A 228 15.56 -2.50 6.72
N HIS A 229 14.69 -1.78 7.43
CA HIS A 229 15.11 -0.89 8.51
C HIS A 229 15.69 -1.72 9.65
N VAL A 230 16.69 -1.15 10.33
CA VAL A 230 17.23 -1.72 11.57
C VAL A 230 16.17 -1.57 12.68
N VAL A 231 15.86 -2.66 13.38
CA VAL A 231 14.88 -2.70 14.46
C VAL A 231 15.49 -3.43 15.67
N GLU A 232 16.20 -2.69 16.49
CA GLU A 232 16.88 -3.19 17.69
C GLU A 232 16.20 -2.71 18.98
N THR A 233 15.36 -1.67 18.88
CA THR A 233 14.65 -1.09 20.02
C THR A 233 13.13 -1.09 19.79
N VAL A 234 12.38 -0.95 20.90
CA VAL A 234 10.92 -0.88 20.88
C VAL A 234 10.45 0.36 20.11
N GLU A 235 11.17 1.49 20.26
CA GLU A 235 10.86 2.75 19.61
C GLU A 235 10.93 2.62 18.09
N GLN A 236 12.00 1.98 17.56
CA GLN A 236 12.17 1.71 16.13
C GLN A 236 11.04 0.80 15.59
N ALA A 237 10.65 -0.22 16.35
CA ALA A 237 9.56 -1.10 15.98
C ALA A 237 8.21 -0.34 15.94
N ILE A 238 7.94 0.51 16.92
CA ILE A 238 6.72 1.34 16.99
C ILE A 238 6.70 2.36 15.84
N GLU A 239 7.83 2.95 15.48
CA GLU A 239 7.95 3.85 14.34
C GLU A 239 7.57 3.14 13.03
N CYS A 240 8.14 1.95 12.76
CA CYS A 240 7.78 1.13 11.60
C CYS A 240 6.28 0.78 11.59
N ILE A 241 5.70 0.43 12.75
CA ILE A 241 4.26 0.16 12.88
C ILE A 241 3.46 1.43 12.56
N GLY A 242 3.90 2.60 13.01
CA GLY A 242 3.31 3.89 12.69
C GLY A 242 3.28 4.15 11.18
N TRP A 243 4.40 3.96 10.50
CA TRP A 243 4.47 4.08 9.03
C TRP A 243 3.57 3.07 8.32
N TYR A 244 3.54 1.82 8.78
CA TYR A 244 2.66 0.81 8.17
C TYR A 244 1.17 1.16 8.35
N ARG A 245 0.79 1.77 9.44
CA ARG A 245 -0.58 2.25 9.66
C ARG A 245 -0.99 3.30 8.63
N CYS A 246 -0.06 4.11 8.12
CA CYS A 246 -0.34 5.07 7.06
C CYS A 246 -0.76 4.39 5.74
N ARG A 247 -0.60 3.08 5.59
CA ARG A 247 -1.04 2.33 4.40
C ARG A 247 -2.53 2.53 4.12
N TRP A 248 -3.35 2.73 5.14
CA TRP A 248 -4.78 2.97 4.93
C TRP A 248 -5.07 4.24 4.11
N LEU A 249 -4.13 5.19 4.01
CA LEU A 249 -4.30 6.42 3.21
C LEU A 249 -4.54 6.12 1.74
N ILE A 250 -3.93 5.05 1.20
CA ILE A 250 -4.16 4.68 -0.20
C ILE A 250 -5.55 4.06 -0.41
N GLU A 251 -6.09 3.36 0.59
CA GLU A 251 -7.47 2.86 0.57
C GLU A 251 -8.48 4.01 0.63
N GLU A 252 -8.17 5.05 1.43
CA GLU A 252 -8.97 6.28 1.48
C GLU A 252 -8.94 7.02 0.15
N LEU A 253 -7.77 7.10 -0.51
CA LEU A 253 -7.63 7.65 -1.86
C LEU A 253 -8.56 6.92 -2.85
N PHE A 254 -8.54 5.58 -2.85
CA PHE A 254 -9.43 4.80 -3.71
C PHE A 254 -10.90 5.00 -3.36
N ARG A 255 -11.23 5.19 -2.09
CA ARG A 255 -12.59 5.48 -1.64
C ARG A 255 -13.09 6.85 -2.14
N VAL A 256 -12.23 7.87 -2.11
CA VAL A 256 -12.55 9.21 -2.66
C VAL A 256 -12.76 9.13 -4.17
N LEU A 257 -11.92 8.38 -4.88
CA LEU A 257 -12.06 8.20 -6.33
C LEU A 257 -13.36 7.51 -6.71
N LYS A 258 -13.75 6.43 -5.99
CA LYS A 258 -14.83 5.53 -6.41
C LYS A 258 -16.20 5.88 -5.82
N ARG A 259 -16.28 6.31 -4.55
CA ARG A 259 -17.54 6.33 -3.81
C ARG A 259 -17.93 7.67 -3.21
N LYS A 260 -17.01 8.41 -2.64
CA LYS A 260 -17.32 9.61 -1.82
C LYS A 260 -16.86 10.93 -2.42
N GLY A 261 -16.62 10.98 -3.71
CA GLY A 261 -16.14 12.20 -4.34
C GLY A 261 -16.39 12.17 -5.84
N PHE A 262 -15.46 11.55 -6.56
CA PHE A 262 -15.43 11.65 -8.01
C PHE A 262 -16.29 10.61 -8.74
N MET A 263 -16.67 9.51 -8.08
CA MET A 263 -17.51 8.43 -8.67
C MET A 263 -17.03 8.06 -10.09
N ILE A 264 -15.72 7.86 -10.25
CA ILE A 264 -15.08 7.71 -11.57
C ILE A 264 -15.59 6.51 -12.36
N GLU A 265 -16.16 5.52 -11.68
CA GLU A 265 -16.79 4.33 -12.29
C GLU A 265 -18.12 4.67 -12.98
N ASP A 266 -18.75 5.81 -12.63
CA ASP A 266 -20.00 6.30 -13.25
C ASP A 266 -19.71 7.27 -14.43
N ALA A 267 -18.45 7.51 -14.76
CA ALA A 267 -18.06 8.42 -15.82
C ALA A 267 -18.57 7.96 -17.20
N GLN A 268 -19.25 8.85 -17.90
CA GLN A 268 -19.89 8.57 -19.18
C GLN A 268 -18.95 8.75 -20.39
N LEU A 269 -17.66 8.54 -20.22
CA LEU A 269 -16.70 8.64 -21.32
C LEU A 269 -16.71 7.38 -22.18
N GLU A 270 -16.45 7.56 -23.49
CA GLU A 270 -16.65 6.53 -24.50
C GLU A 270 -15.36 5.80 -24.92
N THR A 271 -14.19 6.26 -24.46
CA THR A 271 -12.91 5.65 -24.82
C THR A 271 -12.07 5.35 -23.59
N VAL A 272 -11.31 4.26 -23.64
CA VAL A 272 -10.37 3.86 -22.59
C VAL A 272 -9.35 4.97 -22.31
N SER A 273 -8.82 5.61 -23.36
CA SER A 273 -7.86 6.71 -23.22
C SER A 273 -8.44 7.92 -22.47
N ALA A 274 -9.70 8.28 -22.72
CA ALA A 274 -10.35 9.37 -22.00
C ALA A 274 -10.57 9.01 -20.53
N LEU A 275 -10.98 7.78 -20.23
CA LEU A 275 -11.13 7.28 -18.86
C LEU A 275 -9.79 7.24 -18.11
N GLN A 276 -8.71 6.80 -18.75
CA GLN A 276 -7.38 6.80 -18.15
C GLN A 276 -6.90 8.22 -17.81
N LYS A 277 -7.15 9.19 -18.69
CA LYS A 277 -6.86 10.61 -18.41
C LYS A 277 -7.70 11.16 -17.26
N LEU A 278 -9.00 10.82 -17.23
CA LEU A 278 -9.88 11.19 -16.13
C LEU A 278 -9.36 10.67 -14.80
N ILE A 279 -8.93 9.41 -14.73
CA ILE A 279 -8.36 8.81 -13.53
C ILE A 279 -7.16 9.63 -13.03
N LEU A 280 -6.24 10.01 -13.90
CA LEU A 280 -5.05 10.79 -13.51
C LEU A 280 -5.41 12.17 -12.97
N ILE A 281 -6.35 12.86 -13.59
CA ILE A 281 -6.84 14.17 -13.11
C ILE A 281 -7.55 14.01 -11.77
N SER A 282 -8.38 12.97 -11.64
CA SER A 282 -9.11 12.70 -10.40
C SER A 282 -8.19 12.26 -9.26
N LEU A 283 -7.08 11.56 -9.54
CA LEU A 283 -6.05 11.23 -8.54
C LEU A 283 -5.46 12.48 -7.92
N GLN A 284 -5.08 13.47 -8.75
CA GLN A 284 -4.53 14.74 -8.26
C GLN A 284 -5.54 15.50 -7.41
N ALA A 285 -6.78 15.57 -7.86
CA ALA A 285 -7.85 16.25 -7.10
C ALA A 285 -8.17 15.50 -5.78
N ALA A 286 -8.18 14.15 -5.79
CA ALA A 286 -8.38 13.34 -4.60
C ALA A 286 -7.26 13.54 -3.57
N LEU A 287 -6.01 13.67 -4.02
CA LEU A 287 -4.88 13.98 -3.17
C LEU A 287 -5.09 15.33 -2.45
N GLN A 288 -5.48 16.38 -3.18
CA GLN A 288 -5.75 17.70 -2.58
C GLN A 288 -6.87 17.65 -1.54
N VAL A 289 -7.95 16.93 -1.82
CA VAL A 289 -9.06 16.72 -0.86
C VAL A 289 -8.57 16.00 0.39
N MET A 290 -7.75 14.96 0.24
CA MET A 290 -7.19 14.22 1.38
C MET A 290 -6.26 15.08 2.24
N VAL A 291 -5.39 15.87 1.60
CA VAL A 291 -4.48 16.78 2.30
C VAL A 291 -5.27 17.82 3.12
N LEU A 292 -6.29 18.45 2.52
CA LEU A 292 -7.17 19.39 3.24
C LEU A 292 -7.83 18.75 4.45
N LYS A 293 -8.40 17.55 4.30
CA LYS A 293 -9.04 16.83 5.39
C LYS A 293 -8.06 16.48 6.51
N LEU A 294 -6.91 15.89 6.18
CA LEU A 294 -5.92 15.48 7.17
C LEU A 294 -5.28 16.68 7.88
N SER A 295 -5.11 17.80 7.19
CA SER A 295 -4.60 19.03 7.79
C SER A 295 -5.61 19.69 8.73
N PHE A 296 -6.91 19.55 8.42
CA PHE A 296 -7.99 20.06 9.28
C PHE A 296 -8.15 19.22 10.57
N ASP A 297 -7.98 17.91 10.46
CA ASP A 297 -8.10 16.99 11.61
C ASP A 297 -6.92 17.11 12.61
N LYS A 298 -5.84 17.83 12.24
CA LYS A 298 -4.66 18.09 13.09
C LYS A 298 -4.71 19.50 13.67
N GLU A 299 -5.54 19.72 14.67
CA GLU A 299 -5.71 21.04 15.30
C GLU A 299 -4.44 21.62 15.91
N ASP A 300 -3.50 20.78 16.36
CA ASP A 300 -2.28 21.19 17.10
C ASP A 300 -1.06 21.52 16.21
N GLU A 301 -1.04 21.08 14.95
CA GLU A 301 0.06 21.36 14.02
C GLU A 301 -0.43 22.26 12.88
N LYS A 302 -0.18 23.56 12.96
CA LYS A 302 -0.40 24.51 11.85
C LYS A 302 0.57 24.23 10.72
N LEU A 303 0.21 23.31 9.81
CA LEU A 303 0.94 23.08 8.58
C LEU A 303 0.70 24.27 7.64
N SER A 304 1.78 24.82 7.08
CA SER A 304 1.64 25.91 6.10
C SER A 304 0.90 25.38 4.87
N SER A 305 -0.20 26.03 4.50
CA SER A 305 -0.94 25.71 3.29
C SER A 305 -0.09 25.84 2.00
N GLU A 306 0.98 26.63 2.03
CA GLU A 306 1.91 26.85 0.93
C GLU A 306 2.74 25.61 0.56
N ILE A 307 2.83 24.63 1.46
CA ILE A 307 3.51 23.34 1.18
C ILE A 307 2.69 22.53 0.17
N TYR A 308 1.36 22.64 0.20
CA TYR A 308 0.45 21.75 -0.54
C TYR A 308 -0.35 22.48 -1.63
N PHE A 309 -0.46 23.80 -1.56
CA PHE A 309 -1.29 24.59 -2.45
C PHE A 309 -0.51 25.79 -2.99
N THR A 310 -0.74 26.11 -4.24
CA THR A 310 -0.22 27.33 -4.84
C THR A 310 -0.94 28.56 -4.26
N SER A 311 -0.32 29.73 -4.33
CA SER A 311 -0.94 30.97 -3.86
C SER A 311 -2.29 31.26 -4.52
N LYS A 312 -2.50 30.82 -5.78
CA LYS A 312 -3.78 30.93 -6.49
C LYS A 312 -4.85 30.00 -5.90
N GLU A 313 -4.47 28.75 -5.58
CA GLU A 313 -5.38 27.78 -4.96
C GLU A 313 -5.78 28.23 -3.55
N ILE A 314 -4.83 28.75 -2.76
CA ILE A 314 -5.09 29.31 -1.44
C ILE A 314 -6.09 30.48 -1.52
N ALA A 315 -5.87 31.38 -2.46
CA ALA A 315 -6.81 32.51 -2.69
C ALA A 315 -8.21 32.01 -3.07
N LEU A 316 -8.31 30.97 -3.88
CA LEU A 316 -9.58 30.36 -4.28
C LEU A 316 -10.29 29.70 -3.09
N LEU A 317 -9.56 28.97 -2.25
CA LEU A 317 -10.07 28.33 -1.03
C LEU A 317 -10.64 29.37 -0.07
N HIS A 318 -9.97 30.53 0.10
CA HIS A 318 -10.48 31.64 0.91
C HIS A 318 -11.79 32.25 0.37
N ILE A 319 -11.94 32.33 -0.96
CA ILE A 319 -13.16 32.86 -1.58
C ILE A 319 -14.33 31.90 -1.38
N VAL A 320 -14.08 30.61 -1.56
CA VAL A 320 -15.09 29.53 -1.40
C VAL A 320 -15.50 29.40 0.07
N GLY A 321 -14.53 29.44 0.99
CA GLY A 321 -14.79 29.37 2.44
C GLY A 321 -15.69 30.51 2.92
N LYS A 322 -15.42 31.76 2.52
CA LYS A 322 -16.27 32.92 2.86
C LYS A 322 -17.70 32.84 2.32
N LYS A 323 -17.91 32.19 1.16
CA LYS A 323 -19.26 31.96 0.63
C LYS A 323 -20.07 30.90 1.41
N SER A 324 -19.42 29.94 2.01
CA SER A 324 -20.12 28.92 2.83
C SER A 324 -20.54 29.46 4.20
N GLU A 325 -19.78 30.40 4.78
CA GLU A 325 -20.14 31.05 6.05
C GLU A 325 -21.28 32.12 5.90
N GLY A 326 -21.50 32.63 4.71
CA GLY A 326 -22.54 33.62 4.44
C GLY A 326 -23.93 33.04 4.11
N ASN A 327 -24.11 31.73 4.09
CA ASN A 327 -25.37 31.04 3.76
C ASN A 327 -25.95 30.24 4.95
N THR A 328 -25.52 30.50 6.19
CA THR A 328 -26.12 29.95 7.43
C THR A 328 -26.99 30.96 8.12
#